data_b350db6c59ff2f1f032528047be99d28
#
_entry.id   b350db6c59ff2f1f032528047be99d28
#
_cell.length_a   1.000
_cell.length_b   1.000
_cell.length_c   1.000
_cell.angle_alpha   90.00
_cell.angle_beta   90.00
_cell.angle_gamma   90.00
#
_symmetry.space_group_name_H-M   'P 1'
#
loop_
_entity.id
_entity.type
_entity.pdbx_description
1 polymer ?
#
loop_
_entity_poly.entity_id
_entity_poly.type
_entity_poly.pdbx_seq_one_letter_code
_entity_poly.pdbx_strand_id
1 'polypeptide(L)'
;MINKRISQVKRVVGDAVAFLRLKLYTPPENDKVLLISFSNPNLYHRFFYLMVKFYQLSGYTVCYPMNFARFRNLRNKDRYLGLIVREKNFLSIHKKNLPSNVIEIKDEMFSPDYFANYFEHQNKQENTFHVPMSFHPFMYSQGIWNHKINTERKRFNSIFCYGNFDAQAYMDIRRTEFTVETRTGLLAFFKKKEKFVSISGKEAIVSADGAMNEKYVFAIKENYGIRMEDIRELLSYFNFYLCCPGVVMPLCHNVIEAMSVGTIPLIQREYAEVMYPNLQHRINAVIFQDLDELEHILQNEIFNYSEQEILAIKTNVLDYYEEYLSPNGVVKNLNRSILEKKLIYLQAEHRSVKFIK
;
A
#
# COMPACT_ATOMS: atom_id res chain seq x y z
N MET A 1 38.77 14.86 10.24
CA MET A 1 38.79 14.65 8.77
C MET A 1 39.15 13.19 8.41
N ILE A 2 40.17 12.59 9.03
CA ILE A 2 40.65 11.21 8.77
C ILE A 2 39.56 10.16 9.00
N ASN A 3 38.83 10.17 10.10
CA ASN A 3 37.75 9.21 10.40
C ASN A 3 36.62 9.22 9.36
N LYS A 4 36.30 10.37 8.78
CA LYS A 4 35.29 10.47 7.72
C LYS A 4 35.77 9.82 6.41
N ARG A 5 37.05 9.97 6.06
CA ARG A 5 37.65 9.33 4.88
C ARG A 5 37.73 7.79 5.06
N ILE A 6 38.14 7.31 6.23
CA ILE A 6 38.18 5.88 6.54
C ILE A 6 36.76 5.26 6.44
N SER A 7 35.75 5.92 6.99
CA SER A 7 34.35 5.48 6.89
C SER A 7 33.88 5.42 5.42
N GLN A 8 34.24 6.41 4.59
CA GLN A 8 33.90 6.38 3.16
C GLN A 8 34.58 5.23 2.41
N VAL A 9 35.86 4.98 2.67
CA VAL A 9 36.57 3.84 2.05
C VAL A 9 35.93 2.52 2.46
N LYS A 10 35.67 2.31 3.75
CA LYS A 10 34.99 1.08 4.24
C LYS A 10 33.64 0.87 3.55
N ARG A 11 32.88 1.93 3.35
CA ARG A 11 31.59 1.87 2.65
C ARG A 11 31.77 1.47 1.18
N VAL A 12 32.72 2.07 0.45
CA VAL A 12 32.98 1.74 -0.95
C VAL A 12 33.42 0.29 -1.12
N VAL A 13 34.29 -0.20 -0.23
CA VAL A 13 34.72 -1.61 -0.23
C VAL A 13 33.54 -2.53 0.06
N GLY A 14 32.71 -2.21 1.04
CA GLY A 14 31.48 -2.97 1.33
C GLY A 14 30.50 -2.99 0.17
N ASP A 15 30.34 -1.86 -0.54
CA ASP A 15 29.53 -1.77 -1.76
C ASP A 15 30.11 -2.63 -2.90
N ALA A 16 31.44 -2.65 -3.08
CA ALA A 16 32.09 -3.45 -4.11
C ALA A 16 31.91 -4.95 -3.86
N VAL A 17 32.10 -5.41 -2.63
CA VAL A 17 31.86 -6.81 -2.24
C VAL A 17 30.41 -7.21 -2.47
N ALA A 18 29.46 -6.36 -2.10
CA ALA A 18 28.04 -6.63 -2.29
C ALA A 18 27.67 -6.67 -3.79
N PHE A 19 28.22 -5.79 -4.60
CA PHE A 19 28.03 -5.80 -6.06
C PHE A 19 28.62 -7.05 -6.72
N LEU A 20 29.80 -7.49 -6.29
CA LEU A 20 30.41 -8.74 -6.79
C LEU A 20 29.53 -9.96 -6.46
N ARG A 21 28.97 -10.01 -5.25
CA ARG A 21 28.02 -11.09 -4.88
C ARG A 21 26.78 -11.08 -5.79
N LEU A 22 26.22 -9.91 -6.06
CA LEU A 22 25.09 -9.76 -6.97
C LEU A 22 25.47 -10.14 -8.41
N LYS A 23 26.69 -9.81 -8.86
CA LYS A 23 27.21 -10.17 -10.18
C LYS A 23 27.44 -11.67 -10.33
N LEU A 24 27.78 -12.38 -9.25
CA LEU A 24 27.97 -13.83 -9.24
C LEU A 24 26.66 -14.61 -9.09
N TYR A 25 25.58 -13.92 -8.74
CA TYR A 25 24.28 -14.57 -8.61
C TYR A 25 23.73 -14.94 -9.99
N THR A 26 23.48 -16.22 -10.19
CA THR A 26 22.77 -16.76 -11.35
C THR A 26 21.41 -17.28 -10.86
N PRO A 27 20.30 -16.69 -11.31
CA PRO A 27 18.99 -17.20 -10.94
C PRO A 27 18.78 -18.59 -11.56
N PRO A 28 17.90 -19.43 -10.96
CA PRO A 28 17.48 -20.66 -11.59
C PRO A 28 16.79 -20.38 -12.93
N GLU A 29 16.82 -21.36 -13.84
CA GLU A 29 16.07 -21.28 -15.09
C GLU A 29 14.60 -21.08 -14.81
N ASN A 30 13.99 -20.17 -15.55
CA ASN A 30 12.58 -19.80 -15.38
C ASN A 30 12.03 -19.25 -16.70
N ASP A 31 10.90 -19.78 -17.13
CA ASP A 31 10.21 -19.29 -18.33
C ASP A 31 9.53 -17.94 -18.12
N LYS A 32 9.27 -17.58 -16.84
CA LYS A 32 8.70 -16.29 -16.47
C LYS A 32 9.81 -15.31 -16.12
N VAL A 33 10.13 -14.43 -17.03
CA VAL A 33 11.18 -13.42 -16.85
C VAL A 33 10.62 -12.03 -17.04
N LEU A 34 10.93 -11.13 -16.08
CA LEU A 34 10.73 -9.70 -16.20
C LEU A 34 12.07 -9.02 -16.46
N LEU A 35 12.15 -8.25 -17.54
CA LEU A 35 13.25 -7.32 -17.80
C LEU A 35 12.81 -5.90 -17.45
N ILE A 36 13.55 -5.23 -16.57
CA ILE A 36 13.33 -3.82 -16.24
C ILE A 36 14.39 -2.98 -16.94
N SER A 37 13.92 -2.01 -17.72
CA SER A 37 14.76 -1.11 -18.53
C SER A 37 14.57 0.36 -18.10
N PHE A 38 14.59 0.63 -16.77
CA PHE A 38 14.49 2.00 -16.25
C PHE A 38 15.80 2.76 -16.38
N SER A 39 15.75 3.93 -16.99
CA SER A 39 16.87 4.87 -17.09
C SER A 39 17.13 5.58 -15.76
N ASN A 40 16.06 6.03 -15.07
CA ASN A 40 16.13 6.70 -13.78
C ASN A 40 15.19 6.07 -12.73
N PRO A 41 15.63 4.98 -12.08
CA PRO A 41 14.79 4.28 -11.11
C PRO A 41 14.44 5.11 -9.87
N ASN A 42 15.12 6.24 -9.63
CA ASN A 42 14.81 7.14 -8.52
C ASN A 42 13.43 7.81 -8.68
N LEU A 43 12.89 7.91 -9.90
CA LEU A 43 11.56 8.46 -10.17
C LEU A 43 10.46 7.57 -9.55
N TYR A 44 10.69 6.27 -9.51
CA TYR A 44 9.69 5.31 -9.03
C TYR A 44 9.76 5.09 -7.52
N HIS A 45 10.85 5.50 -6.84
CA HIS A 45 11.01 5.40 -5.40
C HIS A 45 10.62 4.02 -4.86
N ARG A 46 9.73 3.94 -3.85
CA ARG A 46 9.26 2.67 -3.27
C ARG A 46 8.57 1.75 -4.28
N PHE A 47 7.95 2.30 -5.32
CA PHE A 47 7.30 1.50 -6.37
C PHE A 47 8.26 0.61 -7.11
N PHE A 48 9.48 1.03 -7.33
CA PHE A 48 10.47 0.18 -7.97
C PHE A 48 10.71 -1.09 -7.16
N TYR A 49 10.90 -0.97 -5.85
CA TYR A 49 11.02 -2.14 -4.99
C TYR A 49 9.76 -3.00 -5.02
N LEU A 50 8.59 -2.40 -4.88
CA LEU A 50 7.32 -3.11 -4.87
C LEU A 50 7.06 -3.87 -6.18
N MET A 51 7.34 -3.24 -7.31
CA MET A 51 7.21 -3.89 -8.63
C MET A 51 8.10 -5.13 -8.73
N VAL A 52 9.40 -5.00 -8.42
CA VAL A 52 10.32 -6.15 -8.40
C VAL A 52 9.80 -7.25 -7.46
N LYS A 53 9.34 -6.85 -6.27
CA LYS A 53 8.85 -7.79 -5.26
C LYS A 53 7.59 -8.54 -5.71
N PHE A 54 6.65 -7.84 -6.33
CA PHE A 54 5.40 -8.44 -6.80
C PHE A 54 5.65 -9.45 -7.91
N TYR A 55 6.53 -9.13 -8.86
CA TYR A 55 6.92 -10.08 -9.90
C TYR A 55 7.65 -11.29 -9.32
N GLN A 56 8.57 -11.09 -8.35
CA GLN A 56 9.23 -12.19 -7.66
C GLN A 56 8.22 -13.10 -6.94
N LEU A 57 7.27 -12.51 -6.18
CA LEU A 57 6.21 -13.25 -5.48
C LEU A 57 5.27 -13.98 -6.45
N SER A 58 5.12 -13.48 -7.67
CA SER A 58 4.34 -14.11 -8.75
C SER A 58 5.16 -15.14 -9.56
N GLY A 59 6.34 -15.51 -9.08
CA GLY A 59 7.17 -16.56 -9.65
C GLY A 59 8.03 -16.11 -10.85
N TYR A 60 8.25 -14.81 -11.04
CA TYR A 60 9.14 -14.31 -12.08
C TYR A 60 10.59 -14.20 -11.62
N THR A 61 11.52 -14.51 -12.50
CA THR A 61 12.90 -14.05 -12.39
C THR A 61 12.98 -12.62 -12.86
N VAL A 62 13.40 -11.70 -11.99
CA VAL A 62 13.53 -10.29 -12.35
C VAL A 62 14.94 -9.97 -12.75
N CYS A 63 15.10 -9.38 -13.94
CA CYS A 63 16.37 -8.92 -14.48
C CYS A 63 16.38 -7.38 -14.54
N TYR A 64 17.36 -6.77 -13.87
CA TYR A 64 17.63 -5.33 -13.96
C TYR A 64 19.11 -5.08 -14.19
N PRO A 65 19.54 -4.92 -15.44
CA PRO A 65 20.94 -4.69 -15.78
C PRO A 65 21.46 -3.39 -15.17
N MET A 66 22.55 -3.47 -14.41
CA MET A 66 23.15 -2.31 -13.81
C MET A 66 24.67 -2.41 -13.70
N ASN A 67 25.33 -1.27 -13.72
CA ASN A 67 26.74 -1.13 -13.40
C ASN A 67 26.96 -0.80 -11.92
N PHE A 68 28.21 -0.78 -11.48
CA PHE A 68 28.56 -0.49 -10.08
C PHE A 68 28.10 0.89 -9.60
N ALA A 69 28.16 1.91 -10.46
CA ALA A 69 27.72 3.25 -10.10
C ALA A 69 26.20 3.29 -9.82
N ARG A 70 25.40 2.64 -10.66
CA ARG A 70 23.94 2.50 -10.49
C ARG A 70 23.60 1.69 -9.25
N PHE A 71 24.30 0.58 -9.01
CA PHE A 71 24.16 -0.22 -7.79
C PHE A 71 24.39 0.61 -6.52
N ARG A 72 25.49 1.39 -6.49
CA ARG A 72 25.78 2.26 -5.35
C ARG A 72 24.72 3.35 -5.15
N ASN A 73 24.22 3.91 -6.25
CA ASN A 73 23.15 4.89 -6.20
C ASN A 73 21.91 4.27 -5.52
N LEU A 74 21.39 3.15 -6.02
CA LEU A 74 20.25 2.47 -5.41
C LEU A 74 20.48 2.14 -3.94
N ARG A 75 21.65 1.59 -3.60
CA ARG A 75 21.97 1.16 -2.24
C ARG A 75 21.99 2.28 -1.22
N ASN A 76 22.40 3.48 -1.63
CA ASN A 76 22.69 4.61 -0.72
C ASN A 76 21.73 5.80 -0.87
N LYS A 77 20.81 5.77 -1.83
CA LYS A 77 19.92 6.91 -2.12
C LYS A 77 18.82 7.04 -1.07
N ASP A 78 18.07 5.97 -0.88
CA ASP A 78 17.04 5.92 0.14
C ASP A 78 16.82 4.48 0.65
N ARG A 79 16.01 4.35 1.70
CA ARG A 79 15.76 3.07 2.37
C ARG A 79 15.02 2.06 1.49
N TYR A 80 14.11 2.50 0.61
CA TYR A 80 13.29 1.60 -0.20
C TYR A 80 14.04 1.11 -1.44
N LEU A 81 14.70 2.02 -2.17
CA LEU A 81 15.57 1.65 -3.29
C LEU A 81 16.72 0.75 -2.84
N GLY A 82 17.22 0.98 -1.61
CA GLY A 82 18.23 0.13 -1.02
C GLY A 82 17.81 -1.32 -0.82
N LEU A 83 16.53 -1.63 -0.62
CA LEU A 83 16.02 -3.00 -0.50
C LEU A 83 16.27 -3.80 -1.79
N ILE A 84 16.18 -3.17 -2.97
CA ILE A 84 16.38 -3.81 -4.28
C ILE A 84 17.73 -4.54 -4.36
N VAL A 85 18.76 -3.97 -3.76
CA VAL A 85 20.13 -4.49 -3.82
C VAL A 85 20.64 -5.08 -2.51
N ARG A 86 19.84 -5.05 -1.44
CA ARG A 86 20.17 -5.64 -0.14
C ARG A 86 19.51 -6.99 0.07
N GLU A 87 18.33 -7.18 -0.50
CA GLU A 87 17.61 -8.44 -0.41
C GLU A 87 18.34 -9.52 -1.22
N LYS A 88 18.60 -10.67 -0.62
CA LYS A 88 19.35 -11.74 -1.25
C LYS A 88 18.53 -12.38 -2.37
N ASN A 89 19.20 -12.70 -3.48
CA ASN A 89 18.58 -13.40 -4.62
C ASN A 89 17.35 -12.70 -5.18
N PHE A 90 17.29 -11.37 -5.03
CA PHE A 90 16.12 -10.58 -5.33
C PHE A 90 15.98 -10.26 -6.82
N LEU A 91 17.11 -10.02 -7.50
CA LEU A 91 17.13 -9.79 -8.95
C LEU A 91 18.48 -10.22 -9.58
N SER A 92 18.46 -10.44 -10.90
CA SER A 92 19.65 -10.65 -11.72
C SER A 92 20.07 -9.34 -12.40
N ILE A 93 21.37 -9.14 -12.56
CA ILE A 93 21.90 -8.03 -13.37
C ILE A 93 22.33 -8.45 -14.77
N HIS A 94 22.18 -9.73 -15.12
CA HIS A 94 22.60 -10.29 -16.40
C HIS A 94 21.43 -10.42 -17.37
N LYS A 95 21.63 -9.99 -18.62
CA LYS A 95 20.69 -10.20 -19.74
C LYS A 95 20.89 -11.51 -20.47
N LYS A 96 21.77 -12.39 -20.00
CA LYS A 96 22.10 -13.63 -20.72
C LYS A 96 20.91 -14.60 -20.68
N ASN A 97 20.65 -15.23 -21.84
CA ASN A 97 19.65 -16.29 -22.01
C ASN A 97 18.22 -15.88 -21.58
N LEU A 98 17.78 -14.69 -21.98
CA LEU A 98 16.37 -14.31 -21.79
C LEU A 98 15.48 -15.15 -22.74
N PRO A 99 14.35 -15.68 -22.24
CA PRO A 99 13.41 -16.42 -23.09
C PRO A 99 12.75 -15.47 -24.12
N SER A 100 12.19 -16.05 -25.17
CA SER A 100 11.53 -15.27 -26.25
C SER A 100 10.29 -14.49 -25.77
N ASN A 101 9.67 -14.94 -24.69
CA ASN A 101 8.45 -14.37 -24.12
C ASN A 101 8.70 -13.47 -22.90
N VAL A 102 9.89 -12.85 -22.82
CA VAL A 102 10.22 -11.93 -21.73
C VAL A 102 9.26 -10.73 -21.70
N ILE A 103 8.76 -10.41 -20.52
CA ILE A 103 8.03 -9.15 -20.31
C ILE A 103 9.06 -8.07 -20.04
N GLU A 104 9.03 -7.00 -20.86
CA GLU A 104 9.89 -5.84 -20.64
C GLU A 104 9.07 -4.65 -20.14
N ILE A 105 9.56 -4.02 -19.07
CA ILE A 105 8.99 -2.79 -18.50
C ILE A 105 9.98 -1.64 -18.71
N LYS A 106 9.48 -0.53 -19.29
CA LYS A 106 10.26 0.65 -19.67
C LYS A 106 9.67 1.93 -19.08
N ASP A 107 10.50 2.97 -19.00
CA ASP A 107 10.09 4.28 -18.47
C ASP A 107 8.87 4.87 -19.23
N GLU A 108 8.84 4.74 -20.56
CA GLU A 108 7.77 5.29 -21.39
C GLU A 108 6.39 4.67 -21.17
N MET A 109 6.30 3.56 -20.44
CA MET A 109 5.02 2.92 -20.10
C MET A 109 4.32 3.58 -18.91
N PHE A 110 5.03 4.40 -18.15
CA PHE A 110 4.55 4.93 -16.87
C PHE A 110 4.41 6.43 -16.89
N SER A 111 3.29 6.91 -16.36
CA SER A 111 3.12 8.31 -15.99
C SER A 111 3.33 8.47 -14.48
N PRO A 112 4.32 9.28 -14.04
CA PRO A 112 4.48 9.64 -12.63
C PRO A 112 3.45 10.68 -12.16
N ASP A 113 2.75 11.35 -13.10
CA ASP A 113 1.86 12.48 -12.82
C ASP A 113 0.40 12.03 -12.68
N TYR A 114 0.17 10.95 -11.91
CA TYR A 114 -1.14 10.33 -11.77
C TYR A 114 -2.25 11.34 -11.43
N PHE A 115 -2.09 12.09 -10.35
CA PHE A 115 -3.16 12.97 -9.89
C PHE A 115 -3.29 14.25 -10.73
N ALA A 116 -2.21 14.74 -11.32
CA ALA A 116 -2.31 15.81 -12.29
C ALA A 116 -3.21 15.42 -13.46
N ASN A 117 -2.98 14.23 -14.03
CA ASN A 117 -3.77 13.71 -15.12
C ASN A 117 -5.15 13.22 -14.69
N TYR A 118 -5.29 12.72 -13.46
CA TYR A 118 -6.56 12.28 -12.89
C TYR A 118 -7.58 13.42 -12.88
N PHE A 119 -7.23 14.59 -12.33
CA PHE A 119 -8.13 15.73 -12.25
C PHE A 119 -8.40 16.38 -13.61
N GLU A 120 -7.45 16.35 -14.54
CA GLU A 120 -7.62 16.85 -15.90
C GLU A 120 -8.45 15.92 -16.78
N HIS A 121 -8.48 14.61 -16.49
CA HIS A 121 -9.02 13.56 -17.35
C HIS A 121 -9.96 12.58 -16.64
N GLN A 122 -10.71 13.04 -15.64
CA GLN A 122 -11.59 12.22 -14.79
C GLN A 122 -12.46 11.18 -15.52
N ASN A 123 -12.80 11.42 -16.80
CA ASN A 123 -13.72 10.58 -17.57
C ASN A 123 -13.05 9.73 -18.67
N LYS A 124 -11.72 9.65 -18.74
CA LYS A 124 -11.02 8.99 -19.86
C LYS A 124 -10.13 7.84 -19.42
N GLN A 125 -10.63 6.96 -18.58
CA GLN A 125 -9.83 5.83 -18.06
C GLN A 125 -9.84 4.58 -18.96
N GLU A 126 -10.49 4.63 -20.13
CA GLU A 126 -10.67 3.45 -20.99
C GLU A 126 -9.36 2.81 -21.45
N ASN A 127 -8.29 3.58 -21.57
CA ASN A 127 -6.99 3.08 -22.03
C ASN A 127 -5.86 3.26 -20.99
N THR A 128 -6.21 3.17 -19.72
CA THR A 128 -5.24 3.31 -18.62
C THR A 128 -5.27 2.11 -17.67
N PHE A 129 -4.20 1.92 -16.94
CA PHE A 129 -4.11 1.02 -15.79
C PHE A 129 -3.44 1.74 -14.63
N HIS A 130 -3.94 1.50 -13.45
CA HIS A 130 -3.46 2.17 -12.25
C HIS A 130 -2.83 1.14 -11.30
N VAL A 131 -1.50 1.21 -11.15
CA VAL A 131 -0.79 0.38 -10.18
C VAL A 131 -1.18 0.85 -8.78
N PRO A 132 -1.81 -0.01 -7.98
CA PRO A 132 -2.42 0.41 -6.71
C PRO A 132 -1.38 0.68 -5.63
N MET A 133 -1.83 1.33 -4.56
CA MET A 133 -1.15 1.32 -3.27
C MET A 133 -1.01 -0.12 -2.77
N SER A 134 0.00 -0.38 -1.96
CA SER A 134 0.30 -1.69 -1.38
C SER A 134 0.59 -1.57 0.12
N PHE A 135 0.89 -2.66 0.77
CA PHE A 135 1.49 -2.65 2.10
C PHE A 135 2.80 -1.85 2.13
N HIS A 136 3.17 -1.44 3.32
CA HIS A 136 4.48 -0.82 3.50
C HIS A 136 5.60 -1.76 3.01
N PRO A 137 6.59 -1.28 2.23
CA PRO A 137 7.65 -2.13 1.66
C PRO A 137 8.36 -3.06 2.66
N PHE A 138 8.51 -2.64 3.92
CA PHE A 138 9.11 -3.48 4.95
C PHE A 138 8.28 -4.70 5.33
N MET A 139 6.96 -4.67 5.16
CA MET A 139 6.13 -5.87 5.36
C MET A 139 6.50 -6.97 4.37
N TYR A 140 6.78 -6.60 3.13
CA TYR A 140 7.24 -7.55 2.10
C TYR A 140 8.68 -8.02 2.34
N SER A 141 9.61 -7.10 2.62
CA SER A 141 11.02 -7.45 2.80
C SER A 141 11.28 -8.30 4.05
N GLN A 142 10.43 -8.19 5.06
CA GLN A 142 10.48 -8.97 6.29
C GLN A 142 9.64 -10.27 6.22
N GLY A 143 8.88 -10.47 5.13
CA GLY A 143 8.05 -11.66 4.94
C GLY A 143 6.80 -11.73 5.83
N ILE A 144 6.37 -10.59 6.42
CA ILE A 144 5.22 -10.55 7.35
C ILE A 144 3.89 -10.21 6.65
N TRP A 145 3.93 -9.79 5.40
CA TRP A 145 2.76 -9.35 4.64
C TRP A 145 1.71 -10.47 4.43
N ASN A 146 2.14 -11.73 4.37
CA ASN A 146 1.31 -12.90 4.11
C ASN A 146 1.22 -13.86 5.30
N HIS A 147 1.53 -13.42 6.51
CA HIS A 147 1.30 -14.23 7.70
C HIS A 147 -0.15 -14.70 7.72
N LYS A 148 -0.32 -15.99 8.01
CA LYS A 148 -1.65 -16.59 8.07
C LYS A 148 -2.46 -15.94 9.19
N ILE A 149 -3.59 -15.37 8.83
CA ILE A 149 -4.54 -14.74 9.75
C ILE A 149 -5.80 -15.57 9.79
N ASN A 150 -6.38 -15.73 10.97
CA ASN A 150 -7.69 -16.36 11.11
C ASN A 150 -8.78 -15.36 10.70
N THR A 151 -9.22 -15.44 9.45
CA THR A 151 -10.27 -14.58 8.88
C THR A 151 -11.68 -15.05 9.26
N GLU A 152 -11.83 -16.29 9.78
CA GLU A 152 -13.10 -16.90 10.18
C GLU A 152 -13.45 -16.66 11.66
N ARG A 153 -12.60 -15.92 12.38
CA ARG A 153 -12.91 -15.58 13.77
C ARG A 153 -14.19 -14.75 13.87
N LYS A 154 -14.92 -14.92 14.98
CA LYS A 154 -16.01 -14.00 15.33
C LYS A 154 -15.42 -12.58 15.50
N ARG A 155 -15.98 -11.62 14.79
CA ARG A 155 -15.54 -10.24 14.80
C ARG A 155 -16.43 -9.37 15.67
N PHE A 156 -15.84 -8.31 16.21
CA PHE A 156 -16.64 -7.25 16.82
C PHE A 156 -17.38 -6.49 15.73
N ASN A 157 -18.68 -6.26 15.95
CA ASN A 157 -19.46 -5.33 15.12
C ASN A 157 -19.10 -3.89 15.49
N SER A 158 -17.93 -3.45 15.10
CA SER A 158 -17.28 -2.20 15.55
C SER A 158 -16.40 -1.63 14.47
N ILE A 159 -16.08 -0.33 14.62
CA ILE A 159 -15.15 0.38 13.77
C ILE A 159 -13.79 0.43 14.46
N PHE A 160 -12.75 -0.04 13.78
CA PHE A 160 -11.36 0.10 14.19
C PHE A 160 -10.66 1.19 13.40
N CYS A 161 -9.78 1.92 14.06
CA CYS A 161 -8.87 2.88 13.41
C CYS A 161 -7.53 2.89 14.12
N TYR A 162 -6.45 2.92 13.35
CA TYR A 162 -5.11 3.06 13.93
C TYR A 162 -4.23 3.99 13.09
N GLY A 163 -3.24 4.57 13.73
CA GLY A 163 -2.22 5.34 13.02
C GLY A 163 -1.66 6.52 13.79
N ASN A 164 -0.86 7.30 13.07
CA ASN A 164 -0.37 8.59 13.52
C ASN A 164 -1.42 9.67 13.23
N PHE A 165 -1.74 10.50 14.22
CA PHE A 165 -2.70 11.60 14.14
C PHE A 165 -2.04 12.96 14.38
N ASP A 166 -0.73 13.07 14.14
CA ASP A 166 -0.01 14.33 14.20
C ASP A 166 -0.58 15.34 13.20
N ALA A 167 -1.09 16.46 13.73
CA ALA A 167 -1.75 17.48 12.92
C ALA A 167 -0.81 18.09 11.87
N GLN A 168 0.46 18.31 12.21
CA GLN A 168 1.42 18.91 11.27
C GLN A 168 1.74 17.96 10.12
N ALA A 169 1.88 16.66 10.41
CA ALA A 169 2.22 15.66 9.40
C ALA A 169 1.12 15.46 8.34
N TYR A 170 -0.17 15.74 8.66
CA TYR A 170 -1.32 15.45 7.80
C TYR A 170 -2.07 16.71 7.32
N MET A 171 -1.47 17.90 7.44
CA MET A 171 -2.08 19.15 6.95
C MET A 171 -1.91 19.37 5.44
N ASP A 172 -0.90 18.78 4.83
CA ASP A 172 -0.55 19.05 3.43
C ASP A 172 -1.64 18.60 2.45
N ILE A 173 -2.48 17.63 2.81
CA ILE A 173 -3.61 17.22 1.97
C ILE A 173 -4.60 18.37 1.71
N ARG A 174 -4.76 19.31 2.63
CA ARG A 174 -5.59 20.51 2.46
C ARG A 174 -5.04 21.50 1.43
N ARG A 175 -3.81 21.34 1.00
CA ARG A 175 -3.15 22.15 -0.04
C ARG A 175 -3.26 21.49 -1.42
N THR A 176 -4.00 20.41 -1.53
CA THR A 176 -4.25 19.67 -2.76
C THR A 176 -5.68 19.87 -3.23
N GLU A 177 -6.04 19.35 -4.38
CA GLU A 177 -7.39 19.40 -4.92
C GLU A 177 -8.37 18.45 -4.19
N PHE A 178 -7.85 17.59 -3.28
CA PHE A 178 -8.70 16.68 -2.51
C PHE A 178 -9.48 17.43 -1.41
N THR A 179 -10.76 17.16 -1.35
CA THR A 179 -11.69 17.77 -0.37
C THR A 179 -11.99 16.86 0.83
N VAL A 180 -11.27 15.77 0.97
CA VAL A 180 -11.45 14.79 2.05
C VAL A 180 -11.19 15.39 3.43
N GLU A 181 -11.96 14.95 4.42
CA GLU A 181 -11.72 15.31 5.81
C GLU A 181 -10.37 14.74 6.27
N THR A 182 -9.63 15.54 7.02
CA THR A 182 -8.30 15.16 7.48
C THR A 182 -8.37 14.06 8.53
N ARG A 183 -7.27 13.34 8.69
CA ARG A 183 -7.13 12.31 9.73
C ARG A 183 -7.39 12.87 11.14
N THR A 184 -6.91 14.08 11.41
CA THR A 184 -7.13 14.77 12.70
C THR A 184 -8.55 15.25 12.88
N GLY A 185 -9.21 15.69 11.80
CA GLY A 185 -10.64 16.06 11.83
C GLY A 185 -11.52 14.84 12.12
N LEU A 186 -11.27 13.71 11.44
CA LEU A 186 -11.95 12.45 11.74
C LEU A 186 -11.76 12.02 13.20
N LEU A 187 -10.52 12.07 13.72
CA LEU A 187 -10.28 11.75 15.13
C LEU A 187 -11.04 12.70 16.07
N ALA A 188 -11.04 14.00 15.80
CA ALA A 188 -11.75 15.00 16.59
C ALA A 188 -13.28 14.76 16.56
N PHE A 189 -13.81 14.35 15.41
CA PHE A 189 -15.21 13.98 15.26
C PHE A 189 -15.56 12.77 16.14
N PHE A 190 -14.80 11.68 16.05
CA PHE A 190 -15.07 10.47 16.82
C PHE A 190 -14.87 10.64 18.33
N LYS A 191 -13.90 11.45 18.77
CA LYS A 191 -13.67 11.74 20.20
C LYS A 191 -14.85 12.36 20.92
N LYS A 192 -15.78 12.99 20.20
CA LYS A 192 -17.01 13.58 20.75
C LYS A 192 -18.13 12.56 20.97
N LYS A 193 -17.96 11.32 20.50
CA LYS A 193 -18.97 10.28 20.57
C LYS A 193 -18.83 9.46 21.85
N GLU A 194 -19.96 9.13 22.48
CA GLU A 194 -20.02 8.31 23.70
C GLU A 194 -19.41 6.90 23.49
N LYS A 195 -19.56 6.34 22.29
CA LYS A 195 -19.03 5.02 21.90
C LYS A 195 -17.51 5.02 21.60
N PHE A 196 -16.82 6.16 21.74
CA PHE A 196 -15.38 6.27 21.47
C PHE A 196 -14.55 5.55 22.53
N VAL A 197 -13.59 4.72 22.08
CA VAL A 197 -12.65 4.02 22.94
C VAL A 197 -11.23 4.17 22.38
N SER A 198 -10.30 4.66 23.19
CA SER A 198 -8.86 4.64 22.87
C SER A 198 -8.19 3.50 23.61
N ILE A 199 -7.51 2.64 22.86
CA ILE A 199 -6.77 1.50 23.42
C ILE A 199 -5.28 1.82 23.62
N SER A 200 -4.68 1.17 24.62
CA SER A 200 -3.26 1.32 24.96
C SER A 200 -2.44 0.04 24.77
N GLY A 201 -3.05 -1.03 24.25
CA GLY A 201 -2.37 -2.31 24.03
C GLY A 201 -3.25 -3.31 23.27
N LYS A 202 -2.62 -4.35 22.73
CA LYS A 202 -3.28 -5.45 22.00
C LYS A 202 -4.23 -6.23 22.93
N GLU A 203 -3.88 -6.36 24.17
CA GLU A 203 -4.63 -7.11 25.18
C GLU A 203 -6.05 -6.58 25.36
N ALA A 204 -6.24 -5.27 25.23
CA ALA A 204 -7.56 -4.64 25.28
C ALA A 204 -8.53 -5.15 24.20
N ILE A 205 -8.01 -5.63 23.08
CA ILE A 205 -8.80 -6.23 21.99
C ILE A 205 -8.94 -7.74 22.20
N VAL A 206 -7.83 -8.44 22.46
CA VAL A 206 -7.80 -9.91 22.50
C VAL A 206 -8.64 -10.47 23.65
N SER A 207 -8.68 -9.77 24.78
CA SER A 207 -9.44 -10.19 25.98
C SER A 207 -10.83 -9.55 26.12
N ALA A 208 -11.30 -8.83 25.09
CA ALA A 208 -12.49 -7.98 25.21
C ALA A 208 -13.83 -8.74 25.29
N ASP A 209 -13.89 -10.01 24.91
CA ASP A 209 -15.07 -10.91 24.97
C ASP A 209 -16.40 -10.23 24.66
N GLY A 210 -16.49 -9.50 23.54
CA GLY A 210 -17.69 -8.78 23.11
C GLY A 210 -17.83 -7.34 23.65
N ALA A 211 -17.04 -6.92 24.63
CA ALA A 211 -17.10 -5.56 25.21
C ALA A 211 -16.78 -4.44 24.20
N MET A 212 -16.17 -4.81 23.06
CA MET A 212 -15.86 -3.88 21.97
C MET A 212 -16.98 -3.74 20.93
N ASN A 213 -18.07 -4.49 21.03
CA ASN A 213 -19.18 -4.35 20.07
C ASN A 213 -19.78 -2.95 20.10
N GLU A 214 -20.15 -2.46 18.93
CA GLU A 214 -20.70 -1.13 18.68
C GLU A 214 -19.84 0.04 19.20
N LYS A 215 -18.52 -0.17 19.28
CA LYS A 215 -17.58 0.88 19.68
C LYS A 215 -16.79 1.43 18.49
N TYR A 216 -16.28 2.64 18.67
CA TYR A 216 -15.30 3.28 17.79
C TYR A 216 -13.92 3.15 18.45
N VAL A 217 -13.17 2.13 18.04
CA VAL A 217 -11.95 1.71 18.72
C VAL A 217 -10.73 2.30 18.03
N PHE A 218 -9.98 3.13 18.74
CA PHE A 218 -8.82 3.82 18.18
C PHE A 218 -7.51 3.39 18.86
N ALA A 219 -6.53 2.99 18.06
CA ALA A 219 -5.14 2.83 18.46
C ALA A 219 -4.35 4.05 17.97
N ILE A 220 -4.26 5.08 18.79
CA ILE A 220 -3.53 6.31 18.51
C ILE A 220 -2.05 6.04 18.78
N LYS A 221 -1.18 6.29 17.79
CA LYS A 221 0.25 5.90 17.84
C LYS A 221 0.98 6.41 19.08
N GLU A 222 0.63 7.59 19.55
CA GLU A 222 1.24 8.20 20.76
C GLU A 222 0.92 7.40 22.02
N ASN A 223 -0.23 6.71 22.06
CA ASN A 223 -0.64 5.87 23.19
C ASN A 223 -0.28 4.40 22.97
N TYR A 224 -0.44 3.92 21.72
CA TYR A 224 -0.16 2.55 21.33
C TYR A 224 0.31 2.45 19.88
N GLY A 225 1.60 2.31 19.70
CA GLY A 225 2.22 2.02 18.41
C GLY A 225 2.13 0.55 18.05
N ILE A 226 1.20 0.18 17.18
CA ILE A 226 1.03 -1.20 16.71
C ILE A 226 2.27 -1.62 15.91
N ARG A 227 2.82 -2.82 16.23
CA ARG A 227 3.90 -3.41 15.45
C ARG A 227 3.36 -3.90 14.10
N MET A 228 4.19 -3.83 13.05
CA MET A 228 3.76 -4.21 11.69
C MET A 228 3.22 -5.65 11.61
N GLU A 229 3.82 -6.58 12.34
CA GLU A 229 3.41 -7.97 12.38
C GLU A 229 2.04 -8.20 13.02
N ASP A 230 1.57 -7.30 13.90
CA ASP A 230 0.29 -7.41 14.59
C ASP A 230 -0.87 -6.72 13.83
N ILE A 231 -0.57 -5.84 12.86
CA ILE A 231 -1.57 -5.00 12.19
C ILE A 231 -2.70 -5.83 11.59
N ARG A 232 -2.37 -6.80 10.73
CA ARG A 232 -3.38 -7.61 10.03
C ARG A 232 -4.18 -8.48 10.99
N GLU A 233 -3.56 -9.00 12.03
CA GLU A 233 -4.24 -9.77 13.07
C GLU A 233 -5.25 -8.86 13.81
N LEU A 234 -4.85 -7.68 14.26
CA LEU A 234 -5.74 -6.75 14.94
C LEU A 234 -6.92 -6.29 14.07
N LEU A 235 -6.66 -6.00 12.79
CA LEU A 235 -7.71 -5.67 11.84
C LEU A 235 -8.74 -6.81 11.71
N SER A 236 -8.33 -8.06 11.76
CA SER A 236 -9.24 -9.21 11.63
C SER A 236 -10.21 -9.40 12.79
N TYR A 237 -10.07 -8.67 13.90
CA TYR A 237 -11.04 -8.68 15.00
C TYR A 237 -12.27 -7.81 14.75
N PHE A 238 -12.26 -6.93 13.74
CA PHE A 238 -13.29 -5.93 13.51
C PHE A 238 -13.98 -6.10 12.16
N ASN A 239 -15.29 -5.78 12.11
CA ASN A 239 -16.02 -5.76 10.85
C ASN A 239 -15.61 -4.55 9.99
N PHE A 240 -15.39 -3.39 10.59
CA PHE A 240 -15.15 -2.15 9.87
C PHE A 240 -13.81 -1.50 10.24
N TYR A 241 -13.20 -0.84 9.27
CA TYR A 241 -11.99 -0.05 9.45
C TYR A 241 -12.19 1.37 8.91
N LEU A 242 -12.01 2.40 9.75
CA LEU A 242 -12.03 3.79 9.31
C LEU A 242 -10.76 4.13 8.53
N CYS A 243 -10.92 4.34 7.22
CA CYS A 243 -9.83 4.66 6.31
C CYS A 243 -9.50 6.15 6.37
N CYS A 244 -8.51 6.50 7.19
CA CYS A 244 -8.00 7.86 7.24
C CYS A 244 -7.08 8.16 6.04
N PRO A 245 -7.17 9.36 5.43
CA PRO A 245 -6.34 9.73 4.28
C PRO A 245 -4.85 9.81 4.65
N GLY A 246 -4.00 9.74 3.63
CA GLY A 246 -2.56 9.92 3.74
C GLY A 246 -2.14 11.38 3.94
N VAL A 247 -0.84 11.67 3.74
CA VAL A 247 -0.25 12.99 4.02
C VAL A 247 -0.64 14.03 2.97
N VAL A 248 -0.50 13.68 1.69
CA VAL A 248 -0.74 14.58 0.54
C VAL A 248 -1.72 14.02 -0.47
N MET A 249 -2.22 12.84 -0.23
CA MET A 249 -3.18 12.12 -1.08
C MET A 249 -4.01 11.18 -0.22
N PRO A 250 -5.23 10.81 -0.62
CA PRO A 250 -6.06 9.91 0.16
C PRO A 250 -5.42 8.53 0.40
N LEU A 251 -4.80 7.96 -0.62
CA LEU A 251 -4.27 6.58 -0.61
C LEU A 251 -3.27 6.33 0.52
N CYS A 252 -3.53 5.30 1.33
CA CYS A 252 -2.71 4.90 2.46
C CYS A 252 -2.64 3.37 2.57
N HIS A 253 -1.56 2.83 3.15
CA HIS A 253 -1.38 1.39 3.36
C HIS A 253 -2.52 0.74 4.14
N ASN A 254 -3.10 1.47 5.08
CA ASN A 254 -4.07 0.95 6.04
C ASN A 254 -5.32 0.35 5.37
N VAL A 255 -5.81 0.94 4.27
CA VAL A 255 -6.95 0.39 3.54
C VAL A 255 -6.61 -0.96 2.94
N ILE A 256 -5.39 -1.11 2.40
CA ILE A 256 -4.92 -2.37 1.81
C ILE A 256 -4.76 -3.45 2.90
N GLU A 257 -4.21 -3.06 4.05
CA GLU A 257 -4.03 -3.94 5.21
C GLU A 257 -5.39 -4.43 5.74
N ALA A 258 -6.39 -3.54 5.84
CA ALA A 258 -7.75 -3.88 6.24
C ALA A 258 -8.42 -4.84 5.23
N MET A 259 -8.39 -4.51 3.94
CA MET A 259 -9.01 -5.33 2.90
C MET A 259 -8.38 -6.71 2.79
N SER A 260 -7.06 -6.83 3.03
CA SER A 260 -6.34 -8.12 2.97
C SER A 260 -6.79 -9.17 3.98
N VAL A 261 -7.58 -8.78 4.98
CA VAL A 261 -8.15 -9.66 5.99
C VAL A 261 -9.68 -9.60 6.01
N GLY A 262 -10.29 -8.99 4.98
CA GLY A 262 -11.73 -8.87 4.84
C GLY A 262 -12.38 -7.90 5.83
N THR A 263 -11.61 -6.94 6.37
CA THR A 263 -12.20 -5.86 7.19
C THR A 263 -12.73 -4.80 6.24
N ILE A 264 -14.01 -4.44 6.41
CA ILE A 264 -14.76 -3.58 5.49
C ILE A 264 -14.30 -2.13 5.64
N PRO A 265 -13.83 -1.46 4.57
CA PRO A 265 -13.47 -0.06 4.62
C PRO A 265 -14.69 0.83 4.91
N LEU A 266 -14.60 1.69 5.93
CA LEU A 266 -15.42 2.88 6.11
C LEU A 266 -14.60 4.05 5.57
N ILE A 267 -15.01 4.61 4.44
CA ILE A 267 -14.12 5.44 3.62
C ILE A 267 -14.84 6.63 3.01
N GLN A 268 -14.15 7.78 2.88
CA GLN A 268 -14.69 8.94 2.21
C GLN A 268 -14.84 8.70 0.71
N ARG A 269 -15.89 9.27 0.10
CA ARG A 269 -16.25 9.09 -1.32
C ARG A 269 -15.09 9.36 -2.24
N GLU A 270 -14.45 10.51 -2.15
CA GLU A 270 -13.33 10.88 -3.00
C GLU A 270 -12.13 9.94 -2.83
N TYR A 271 -11.92 9.40 -1.62
CA TYR A 271 -10.91 8.37 -1.39
C TYR A 271 -11.31 7.02 -2.04
N ALA A 272 -12.57 6.64 -1.98
CA ALA A 272 -13.08 5.44 -2.63
C ALA A 272 -12.97 5.52 -4.16
N GLU A 273 -13.15 6.72 -4.71
CA GLU A 273 -13.06 7.01 -6.15
C GLU A 273 -11.64 6.99 -6.71
N VAL A 274 -10.60 7.24 -5.89
CA VAL A 274 -9.21 7.08 -6.32
C VAL A 274 -8.68 5.65 -6.18
N MET A 275 -9.43 4.75 -5.58
CA MET A 275 -9.13 3.31 -5.67
C MET A 275 -9.43 2.81 -7.09
N TYR A 276 -8.68 1.82 -7.58
CA TYR A 276 -8.86 1.31 -8.94
C TYR A 276 -8.99 -0.21 -8.97
N PRO A 277 -10.16 -0.72 -9.42
CA PRO A 277 -11.42 0.00 -9.70
C PRO A 277 -11.96 0.74 -8.47
N ASN A 278 -12.87 1.71 -8.70
CA ASN A 278 -13.50 2.46 -7.59
C ASN A 278 -14.20 1.51 -6.63
N LEU A 279 -14.11 1.80 -5.33
CA LEU A 279 -14.90 1.09 -4.33
C LEU A 279 -16.38 1.49 -4.42
N GLN A 280 -17.26 0.56 -4.07
CA GLN A 280 -18.70 0.72 -4.20
C GLN A 280 -19.38 0.54 -2.84
N HIS A 281 -20.26 1.51 -2.51
CA HIS A 281 -21.01 1.49 -1.25
C HIS A 281 -21.85 0.22 -1.12
N ARG A 282 -21.79 -0.42 0.06
CA ARG A 282 -22.47 -1.69 0.40
C ARG A 282 -22.08 -2.92 -0.45
N ILE A 283 -21.12 -2.76 -1.36
CA ILE A 283 -20.58 -3.88 -2.13
C ILE A 283 -19.23 -4.30 -1.56
N ASN A 284 -18.26 -3.39 -1.48
CA ASN A 284 -16.92 -3.65 -0.96
C ASN A 284 -16.38 -2.54 -0.04
N ALA A 285 -17.23 -1.58 0.33
CA ALA A 285 -16.95 -0.52 1.30
C ALA A 285 -18.24 0.05 1.86
N VAL A 286 -18.16 0.76 3.00
CA VAL A 286 -19.15 1.72 3.46
C VAL A 286 -18.58 3.10 3.14
N ILE A 287 -19.28 3.86 2.29
CA ILE A 287 -18.80 5.15 1.76
C ILE A 287 -19.62 6.28 2.35
N PHE A 288 -18.96 7.36 2.76
CA PHE A 288 -19.57 8.60 3.20
C PHE A 288 -18.98 9.81 2.46
N GLN A 289 -19.77 10.85 2.24
CA GLN A 289 -19.38 12.08 1.56
C GLN A 289 -18.67 13.05 2.50
N ASP A 290 -19.30 13.32 3.64
CA ASP A 290 -18.92 14.32 4.63
C ASP A 290 -19.20 13.83 6.06
N LEU A 291 -19.00 14.69 7.06
CA LEU A 291 -19.22 14.33 8.46
C LEU A 291 -20.69 14.17 8.83
N ASP A 292 -21.61 14.82 8.11
CA ASP A 292 -23.06 14.73 8.38
C ASP A 292 -23.57 13.37 7.87
N GLU A 293 -23.17 12.94 6.68
CA GLU A 293 -23.46 11.58 6.18
C GLU A 293 -22.80 10.51 7.04
N LEU A 294 -21.54 10.74 7.48
CA LEU A 294 -20.88 9.85 8.42
C LEU A 294 -21.67 9.69 9.71
N GLU A 295 -22.17 10.81 10.28
CA GLU A 295 -23.02 10.79 11.48
C GLU A 295 -24.27 9.93 11.26
N HIS A 296 -24.94 10.13 10.12
CA HIS A 296 -26.14 9.36 9.76
C HIS A 296 -25.83 7.85 9.67
N ILE A 297 -24.73 7.48 9.01
CA ILE A 297 -24.29 6.08 8.88
C ILE A 297 -23.99 5.47 10.26
N LEU A 298 -23.32 6.21 11.15
CA LEU A 298 -22.97 5.72 12.48
C LEU A 298 -24.20 5.50 13.38
N GLN A 299 -25.25 6.31 13.21
CA GLN A 299 -26.47 6.23 14.02
C GLN A 299 -27.46 5.19 13.51
N ASN A 300 -27.59 5.07 12.18
CA ASN A 300 -28.72 4.38 11.58
C ASN A 300 -28.35 3.14 10.77
N GLU A 301 -27.07 2.94 10.43
CA GLU A 301 -26.72 1.95 9.41
C GLU A 301 -25.65 0.96 9.87
N ILE A 302 -24.44 1.43 10.22
CA ILE A 302 -23.24 0.59 10.24
C ILE A 302 -23.30 -0.58 11.23
N PHE A 303 -24.00 -0.42 12.36
CA PHE A 303 -24.17 -1.50 13.35
C PHE A 303 -25.46 -2.31 13.16
N ASN A 304 -26.28 -1.92 12.17
CA ASN A 304 -27.54 -2.57 11.85
C ASN A 304 -27.46 -3.54 10.66
N TYR A 305 -26.30 -3.66 10.02
CA TYR A 305 -26.10 -4.68 9.00
C TYR A 305 -26.31 -6.08 9.57
N SER A 306 -27.08 -6.90 8.89
CA SER A 306 -27.24 -8.30 9.20
C SER A 306 -25.93 -9.08 9.01
N GLU A 307 -25.80 -10.22 9.66
CA GLU A 307 -24.61 -11.10 9.47
C GLU A 307 -24.43 -11.52 8.00
N GLN A 308 -25.52 -11.69 7.25
CA GLN A 308 -25.49 -12.01 5.84
C GLN A 308 -24.94 -10.87 4.99
N GLU A 309 -25.36 -9.63 5.24
CA GLU A 309 -24.83 -8.44 4.56
C GLU A 309 -23.36 -8.24 4.87
N ILE A 310 -22.95 -8.34 6.14
CA ILE A 310 -21.54 -8.28 6.54
C ILE A 310 -20.72 -9.35 5.81
N LEU A 311 -21.21 -10.59 5.76
CA LEU A 311 -20.51 -11.68 5.08
C LEU A 311 -20.37 -11.43 3.57
N ALA A 312 -21.44 -10.95 2.93
CA ALA A 312 -21.42 -10.62 1.50
C ALA A 312 -20.40 -9.49 1.19
N ILE A 313 -20.43 -8.40 1.95
CA ILE A 313 -19.49 -7.29 1.77
C ILE A 313 -18.06 -7.75 2.04
N LYS A 314 -17.82 -8.50 3.12
CA LYS A 314 -16.50 -9.09 3.46
C LYS A 314 -15.96 -9.94 2.34
N THR A 315 -16.78 -10.78 1.72
CA THR A 315 -16.38 -11.64 0.59
C THR A 315 -15.93 -10.76 -0.59
N ASN A 316 -16.73 -9.77 -0.96
CA ASN A 316 -16.39 -8.84 -2.03
C ASN A 316 -15.12 -8.02 -1.72
N VAL A 317 -14.85 -7.68 -0.46
CA VAL A 317 -13.61 -7.02 -0.02
C VAL A 317 -12.41 -7.93 -0.25
N LEU A 318 -12.50 -9.21 0.12
CA LEU A 318 -11.42 -10.18 -0.09
C LEU A 318 -11.18 -10.44 -1.58
N ASP A 319 -12.25 -10.60 -2.38
CA ASP A 319 -12.15 -10.79 -3.82
C ASP A 319 -11.50 -9.57 -4.50
N TYR A 320 -11.90 -8.36 -4.10
CA TYR A 320 -11.27 -7.13 -4.58
C TYR A 320 -9.78 -7.08 -4.22
N TYR A 321 -9.42 -7.44 -2.97
CA TYR A 321 -8.02 -7.48 -2.56
C TYR A 321 -7.22 -8.46 -3.42
N GLU A 322 -7.69 -9.70 -3.58
CA GLU A 322 -6.99 -10.73 -4.35
C GLU A 322 -6.86 -10.35 -5.83
N GLU A 323 -7.88 -9.77 -6.43
CA GLU A 323 -7.88 -9.44 -7.85
C GLU A 323 -7.09 -8.17 -8.18
N TYR A 324 -7.16 -7.14 -7.32
CA TYR A 324 -6.62 -5.81 -7.66
C TYR A 324 -5.46 -5.34 -6.78
N LEU A 325 -5.31 -5.85 -5.56
CA LEU A 325 -4.35 -5.32 -4.59
C LEU A 325 -3.27 -6.33 -4.18
N SER A 326 -3.52 -7.63 -4.30
CA SER A 326 -2.52 -8.66 -4.00
C SER A 326 -1.38 -8.63 -5.03
N PRO A 327 -0.16 -9.06 -4.65
CA PRO A 327 0.96 -9.11 -5.58
C PRO A 327 0.65 -9.84 -6.89
N ASN A 328 -0.03 -10.99 -6.80
CA ASN A 328 -0.41 -11.80 -7.97
C ASN A 328 -1.47 -11.10 -8.83
N GLY A 329 -2.50 -10.51 -8.22
CA GLY A 329 -3.53 -9.75 -8.90
C GLY A 329 -2.96 -8.56 -9.65
N VAL A 330 -2.11 -7.77 -8.98
CA VAL A 330 -1.43 -6.62 -9.60
C VAL A 330 -0.57 -7.04 -10.78
N VAL A 331 0.25 -8.09 -10.65
CA VAL A 331 1.11 -8.56 -11.75
C VAL A 331 0.28 -9.07 -12.93
N LYS A 332 -0.79 -9.85 -12.68
CA LYS A 332 -1.71 -10.32 -13.71
C LYS A 332 -2.32 -9.15 -14.51
N ASN A 333 -2.84 -8.15 -13.80
CA ASN A 333 -3.49 -7.00 -14.40
C ASN A 333 -2.48 -6.08 -15.12
N LEU A 334 -1.29 -5.87 -14.53
CA LEU A 334 -0.22 -5.09 -15.13
C LEU A 334 0.27 -5.74 -16.43
N ASN A 335 0.52 -7.05 -16.45
CA ASN A 335 0.94 -7.77 -17.65
C ASN A 335 -0.10 -7.65 -18.78
N ARG A 336 -1.38 -7.83 -18.46
CA ARG A 336 -2.47 -7.63 -19.42
C ARG A 336 -2.46 -6.21 -19.98
N SER A 337 -2.31 -5.22 -19.12
CA SER A 337 -2.30 -3.80 -19.50
C SER A 337 -1.10 -3.43 -20.37
N ILE A 338 0.08 -4.03 -20.12
CA ILE A 338 1.27 -3.87 -20.98
C ILE A 338 1.01 -4.46 -22.37
N LEU A 339 0.42 -5.65 -22.46
CA LEU A 339 0.07 -6.27 -23.75
C LEU A 339 -0.96 -5.44 -24.53
N GLU A 340 -1.92 -4.86 -23.82
CA GLU A 340 -2.93 -3.96 -24.38
C GLU A 340 -2.40 -2.54 -24.66
N LYS A 341 -1.13 -2.27 -24.37
CA LYS A 341 -0.46 -0.96 -24.51
C LYS A 341 -1.18 0.18 -23.79
N LYS A 342 -1.73 -0.10 -22.62
CA LYS A 342 -2.34 0.93 -21.76
C LYS A 342 -1.29 1.84 -21.17
N LEU A 343 -1.63 3.10 -20.94
CA LEU A 343 -0.82 4.01 -20.15
C LEU A 343 -0.94 3.62 -18.67
N ILE A 344 0.21 3.48 -17.99
CA ILE A 344 0.27 2.99 -16.61
C ILE A 344 0.53 4.15 -15.66
N TYR A 345 -0.33 4.31 -14.68
CA TYR A 345 -0.20 5.29 -13.61
C TYR A 345 0.21 4.63 -12.29
N LEU A 346 1.00 5.36 -11.49
CA LEU A 346 1.43 4.93 -10.15
C LEU A 346 0.59 5.66 -9.10
N GLN A 347 -0.44 5.02 -8.58
CA GLN A 347 -1.45 5.63 -7.70
C GLN A 347 -0.92 6.26 -6.42
N ALA A 348 0.20 5.80 -5.91
CA ALA A 348 0.61 6.15 -4.57
C ALA A 348 1.88 7.01 -4.49
N GLU A 349 2.27 7.63 -5.58
CA GLU A 349 3.42 8.55 -5.56
C GLU A 349 2.99 9.97 -5.21
N HIS A 350 3.44 10.46 -4.05
CA HIS A 350 3.16 11.84 -3.60
C HIS A 350 3.65 12.92 -4.58
N ARG A 351 4.60 12.58 -5.47
CA ARG A 351 5.07 13.47 -6.55
C ARG A 351 4.02 13.73 -7.61
N SER A 352 3.02 12.86 -7.69
CA SER A 352 1.90 13.00 -8.63
C SER A 352 0.85 14.00 -8.18
N VAL A 353 0.98 14.55 -6.97
CA VAL A 353 0.01 15.49 -6.39
C VAL A 353 0.48 16.92 -6.65
N LYS A 354 -0.40 17.73 -7.23
CA LYS A 354 -0.20 19.19 -7.34
C LYS A 354 -0.71 19.87 -6.07
N PHE A 355 0.08 20.79 -5.55
CA PHE A 355 -0.36 21.69 -4.49
C PHE A 355 -1.08 22.90 -5.11
N ILE A 356 -2.25 23.23 -4.53
CA ILE A 356 -2.95 24.47 -4.84
C ILE A 356 -2.10 25.61 -4.20
N LYS A 357 -1.75 26.63 -4.99
CA LYS A 357 -0.96 27.76 -4.55
C LYS A 357 -1.73 28.67 -3.60
#